data_5f9e737b7f5b49ed40ba328a723c2889
#
_entry.id   5f9e737b7f5b49ed40ba328a723c2889
#
_cell.length_a   1.000
_cell.length_b   1.000
_cell.length_c   1.000
_cell.angle_alpha   90.00
_cell.angle_beta   90.00
_cell.angle_gamma   90.00
#
_symmetry.space_group_name_H-M   'P 1'
#
loop_
_entity.id
_entity.type
_entity.pdbx_description
1 polymer ?
#
loop_
_entity_poly.entity_id
_entity_poly.type
_entity_poly.pdbx_seq_one_letter_code
_entity_poly.pdbx_strand_id
1 'polypeptide(L)'
;MKRIIYFLTTLGISSCVQNSLIAQNNSTKFTANNKGKFYIYWGGNRSFYSNSDIHFVGDDFNFVVENATAHDKPKGWHIDYINPTRMTIPQTNLKVGYYFTDKYSISIGVDHMKYVMTQNQEVVVNGEYHYPGAYGELLPNGNIQLTEEFLMFEHTDGLNYVHTELTRTEDLSNYIGINDTDKIQFNALVGIGAGILYPKTNATVMGRERFDDFRVAGWGTSAKIGANITFLKHLFIQYEWKFGYIDIVKAPIILDSDAYASHHFTFNQSIIAFGGIFKM
;
A
#
# COMPACT_ATOMS: atom_id res chain seq x y z
N MET A 1 -28.48 -9.25 1.18
CA MET A 1 -27.57 -9.50 0.06
C MET A 1 -28.22 -9.29 -1.33
N LYS A 2 -29.35 -9.91 -1.68
CA LYS A 2 -29.98 -9.72 -3.02
C LYS A 2 -30.33 -8.26 -3.39
N ARG A 3 -30.74 -7.42 -2.43
CA ARG A 3 -31.09 -6.01 -2.71
C ARG A 3 -29.91 -5.09 -3.02
N ILE A 4 -28.69 -5.40 -2.50
CA ILE A 4 -27.47 -4.64 -2.76
C ILE A 4 -26.95 -4.93 -4.17
N ILE A 5 -27.09 -6.16 -4.64
CA ILE A 5 -26.67 -6.57 -6.00
C ILE A 5 -27.51 -5.86 -7.05
N TYR A 6 -28.83 -5.72 -6.82
CA TYR A 6 -29.71 -4.99 -7.75
C TYR A 6 -29.40 -3.49 -7.80
N PHE A 7 -28.97 -2.89 -6.67
CA PHE A 7 -28.61 -1.47 -6.64
C PHE A 7 -27.30 -1.19 -7.41
N LEU A 8 -26.30 -2.07 -7.31
CA LEU A 8 -25.05 -1.95 -8.05
C LEU A 8 -25.23 -2.21 -9.56
N THR A 9 -26.11 -3.15 -9.95
CA THR A 9 -26.40 -3.42 -11.37
C THR A 9 -27.21 -2.30 -12.01
N THR A 10 -28.17 -1.70 -11.30
CA THR A 10 -28.92 -0.54 -11.81
C THR A 10 -28.08 0.71 -11.92
N LEU A 11 -27.11 0.95 -11.01
CA LEU A 11 -26.18 2.07 -11.12
C LEU A 11 -25.21 1.91 -12.31
N GLY A 12 -24.75 0.68 -12.55
CA GLY A 12 -23.88 0.35 -13.70
C GLY A 12 -24.57 0.53 -15.04
N ILE A 13 -25.83 0.11 -15.14
CA ILE A 13 -26.61 0.24 -16.38
C ILE A 13 -27.04 1.70 -16.62
N SER A 14 -27.39 2.45 -15.57
CA SER A 14 -27.74 3.88 -15.70
C SER A 14 -26.56 4.73 -16.17
N SER A 15 -25.35 4.44 -15.74
CA SER A 15 -24.14 5.15 -16.21
C SER A 15 -23.77 4.80 -17.66
N CYS A 16 -24.06 3.59 -18.13
CA CYS A 16 -23.85 3.21 -19.54
C CYS A 16 -24.86 3.89 -20.47
N VAL A 17 -26.11 4.04 -20.05
CA VAL A 17 -27.15 4.68 -20.86
C VAL A 17 -26.95 6.20 -20.93
N GLN A 18 -26.53 6.85 -19.85
CA GLN A 18 -26.20 8.28 -19.88
C GLN A 18 -24.97 8.60 -20.75
N ASN A 19 -23.96 7.74 -20.77
CA ASN A 19 -22.82 7.92 -21.68
C ASN A 19 -23.20 7.79 -23.15
N SER A 20 -24.24 7.01 -23.51
CA SER A 20 -24.72 6.88 -24.89
C SER A 20 -25.51 8.11 -25.35
N LEU A 21 -26.19 8.82 -24.45
CA LEU A 21 -26.96 10.03 -24.79
C LEU A 21 -26.08 11.29 -24.83
N ILE A 22 -24.98 11.33 -24.10
CA ILE A 22 -24.00 12.42 -24.15
C ILE A 22 -23.08 12.30 -25.38
N ALA A 23 -22.88 11.09 -25.87
CA ALA A 23 -22.02 10.82 -27.05
C ALA A 23 -22.55 11.37 -28.35
N GLN A 24 -23.79 11.87 -28.39
CA GLN A 24 -24.43 12.28 -29.65
C GLN A 24 -24.25 13.74 -30.06
N ASN A 25 -23.66 14.62 -29.20
CA ASN A 25 -23.59 16.04 -29.55
C ASN A 25 -22.33 16.84 -29.19
N ASN A 26 -21.27 16.19 -28.66
CA ASN A 26 -19.95 16.82 -28.65
C ASN A 26 -18.90 15.70 -28.69
N SER A 27 -18.17 15.59 -29.78
CA SER A 27 -16.91 14.88 -29.77
C SER A 27 -15.98 15.61 -28.77
N THR A 28 -16.10 15.25 -27.49
CA THR A 28 -15.12 15.70 -26.48
C THR A 28 -13.77 15.23 -27.00
N LYS A 29 -13.01 16.18 -27.55
CA LYS A 29 -11.65 15.89 -27.98
C LYS A 29 -10.93 15.38 -26.75
N PHE A 30 -10.56 14.10 -26.76
CA PHE A 30 -9.64 13.57 -25.77
C PHE A 30 -8.32 14.31 -25.97
N THR A 31 -8.02 15.21 -25.06
CA THR A 31 -6.92 16.17 -25.20
C THR A 31 -5.59 15.58 -24.75
N ALA A 32 -5.59 14.48 -23.98
CA ALA A 32 -4.39 13.79 -23.58
C ALA A 32 -4.00 12.73 -24.63
N ASN A 33 -2.98 12.97 -25.40
CA ASN A 33 -2.35 11.99 -26.27
C ASN A 33 -1.19 11.32 -25.49
N ASN A 34 -1.48 10.25 -24.77
CA ASN A 34 -0.50 9.59 -23.92
C ASN A 34 0.08 8.31 -24.51
N LYS A 35 -0.54 7.73 -25.55
CA LYS A 35 -0.06 6.50 -26.17
C LYS A 35 1.41 6.61 -26.58
N GLY A 36 2.23 5.61 -26.15
CA GLY A 36 3.66 5.56 -26.42
C GLY A 36 4.51 6.42 -25.53
N LYS A 37 3.93 7.04 -24.49
CA LYS A 37 4.69 7.79 -23.50
C LYS A 37 5.00 6.94 -22.27
N PHE A 38 6.14 7.24 -21.67
CA PHE A 38 6.53 6.75 -20.35
C PHE A 38 6.24 7.81 -19.30
N TYR A 39 6.09 7.37 -18.07
CA TYR A 39 6.08 8.26 -16.92
C TYR A 39 6.88 7.65 -15.78
N ILE A 40 7.41 8.52 -14.96
CA ILE A 40 8.04 8.19 -13.69
C ILE A 40 7.51 9.14 -12.64
N TYR A 41 7.25 8.62 -11.45
CA TYR A 41 6.97 9.48 -10.30
C TYR A 41 7.69 8.99 -9.03
N TRP A 42 7.90 9.95 -8.15
CA TRP A 42 8.37 9.78 -6.80
C TRP A 42 7.41 10.47 -5.84
N GLY A 43 7.10 9.83 -4.71
CA GLY A 43 6.15 10.38 -3.75
C GLY A 43 6.39 9.90 -2.33
N GLY A 44 5.53 10.37 -1.45
CA GLY A 44 5.45 9.92 -0.06
C GLY A 44 4.05 9.43 0.27
N ASN A 45 3.96 8.60 1.31
CA ASN A 45 2.68 8.00 1.72
C ASN A 45 2.43 8.07 3.21
N ARG A 46 1.16 7.80 3.55
CA ARG A 46 0.66 7.48 4.89
C ARG A 46 -0.24 6.27 4.77
N SER A 47 -0.07 5.32 5.69
CA SER A 47 -0.78 4.05 5.65
C SER A 47 -1.56 3.80 6.94
N PHE A 48 -2.69 3.11 6.79
CA PHE A 48 -3.51 2.61 7.89
C PHE A 48 -3.72 1.12 7.65
N TYR A 49 -3.72 0.34 8.72
CA TYR A 49 -3.80 -1.10 8.67
C TYR A 49 -5.01 -1.59 9.46
N SER A 50 -5.66 -2.64 8.97
CA SER A 50 -6.62 -3.36 9.81
C SER A 50 -5.89 -4.13 10.90
N ASN A 51 -6.60 -4.49 11.97
CA ASN A 51 -6.11 -5.47 12.92
C ASN A 51 -5.86 -6.81 12.20
N SER A 52 -4.96 -7.61 12.75
CA SER A 52 -4.64 -8.92 12.21
C SER A 52 -4.30 -9.92 13.31
N ASP A 53 -4.59 -11.19 13.07
CA ASP A 53 -4.05 -12.27 13.85
C ASP A 53 -2.66 -12.58 13.33
N ILE A 54 -1.64 -12.54 14.21
CA ILE A 54 -0.25 -12.77 13.84
C ILE A 54 0.21 -14.09 14.45
N HIS A 55 0.53 -15.04 13.59
CA HIS A 55 0.99 -16.35 13.98
C HIS A 55 2.52 -16.40 14.01
N PHE A 56 3.09 -16.74 15.14
CA PHE A 56 4.52 -16.89 15.39
C PHE A 56 4.86 -18.37 15.56
N VAL A 57 5.80 -18.88 14.77
CA VAL A 57 6.22 -20.28 14.74
C VAL A 57 7.73 -20.36 14.87
N GLY A 58 8.20 -21.18 15.77
CA GLY A 58 9.63 -21.48 16.02
C GLY A 58 9.79 -22.88 16.61
N ASP A 59 11.01 -23.25 16.96
CA ASP A 59 11.32 -24.60 17.45
C ASP A 59 10.65 -24.93 18.80
N ASP A 60 10.48 -23.91 19.65
CA ASP A 60 9.98 -24.06 21.03
C ASP A 60 8.78 -23.13 21.32
N PHE A 61 8.18 -22.57 20.28
CA PHE A 61 6.95 -21.79 20.38
C PHE A 61 6.08 -21.93 19.13
N ASN A 62 4.78 -21.88 19.35
CA ASN A 62 3.77 -21.87 18.29
C ASN A 62 2.53 -21.18 18.85
N PHE A 63 2.40 -19.88 18.62
CA PHE A 63 1.31 -19.10 19.18
C PHE A 63 0.78 -18.04 18.21
N VAL A 64 -0.45 -17.64 18.44
CA VAL A 64 -1.14 -16.57 17.71
C VAL A 64 -1.45 -15.42 18.65
N VAL A 65 -1.08 -14.21 18.24
CA VAL A 65 -1.54 -12.96 18.85
C VAL A 65 -2.80 -12.54 18.10
N GLU A 66 -3.95 -12.59 18.76
CA GLU A 66 -5.22 -12.31 18.13
C GLU A 66 -5.51 -10.82 18.07
N ASN A 67 -6.09 -10.39 16.95
CA ASN A 67 -6.62 -9.04 16.73
C ASN A 67 -5.62 -7.91 17.05
N ALA A 68 -4.33 -8.17 16.80
CA ALA A 68 -3.26 -7.19 17.04
C ALA A 68 -3.47 -5.92 16.21
N THR A 69 -3.42 -4.78 16.87
CA THR A 69 -3.44 -3.47 16.21
C THR A 69 -2.07 -3.09 15.72
N ALA A 70 -2.02 -2.41 14.60
CA ALA A 70 -0.78 -1.88 14.04
C ALA A 70 -0.97 -0.44 13.55
N HIS A 71 0.13 0.29 13.53
CA HIS A 71 0.14 1.68 13.09
C HIS A 71 1.29 1.98 12.14
N ASP A 72 1.15 3.09 11.45
CA ASP A 72 2.15 3.66 10.58
C ASP A 72 3.25 4.37 11.41
N LYS A 73 4.49 4.44 10.88
CA LYS A 73 5.63 5.14 11.52
C LYS A 73 6.25 6.16 10.57
N PRO A 74 5.53 7.22 10.21
CA PRO A 74 6.03 8.22 9.28
C PRO A 74 7.16 9.05 9.89
N LYS A 75 8.14 9.41 9.06
CA LYS A 75 9.26 10.26 9.49
C LYS A 75 8.91 11.76 9.65
N GLY A 76 7.67 12.20 9.48
CA GLY A 76 7.36 13.63 9.43
C GLY A 76 7.92 14.33 8.17
N TRP A 77 7.86 15.65 8.10
CA TRP A 77 8.43 16.42 7.00
C TRP A 77 9.95 16.44 7.09
N HIS A 78 10.65 15.82 6.13
CA HIS A 78 12.09 15.72 6.10
C HIS A 78 12.64 15.74 4.68
N ILE A 79 13.84 16.29 4.50
CA ILE A 79 14.53 16.36 3.19
C ILE A 79 14.79 14.97 2.58
N ASP A 80 14.82 13.92 3.39
CA ASP A 80 15.02 12.54 2.92
C ASP A 80 13.94 12.08 1.95
N TYR A 81 12.72 12.67 1.96
CA TYR A 81 11.69 12.39 0.97
C TYR A 81 12.07 12.79 -0.46
N ILE A 82 13.05 13.68 -0.61
CA ILE A 82 13.54 14.16 -1.91
C ILE A 82 14.87 13.51 -2.27
N ASN A 83 15.47 12.74 -1.36
CA ASN A 83 16.77 12.14 -1.56
C ASN A 83 16.66 10.66 -1.98
N PRO A 84 16.86 10.30 -3.27
CA PRO A 84 16.73 8.94 -3.77
C PRO A 84 17.76 7.96 -3.18
N THR A 85 18.85 8.46 -2.58
CA THR A 85 19.86 7.59 -1.94
C THR A 85 19.44 7.14 -0.53
N ARG A 86 18.34 7.67 0.00
CA ARG A 86 17.78 7.34 1.31
C ARG A 86 16.36 6.80 1.23
N MET A 87 16.08 6.01 0.20
CA MET A 87 14.73 5.48 -0.13
C MET A 87 14.07 4.68 1.00
N THR A 88 14.86 4.05 1.85
CA THR A 88 14.38 3.18 2.94
C THR A 88 14.15 3.91 4.27
N ILE A 89 14.47 5.20 4.36
CA ILE A 89 14.29 5.96 5.59
C ILE A 89 12.91 6.60 5.68
N PRO A 90 12.44 7.37 4.67
CA PRO A 90 11.06 7.87 4.63
C PRO A 90 10.14 6.88 3.91
N GLN A 91 8.84 6.98 4.16
CA GLN A 91 7.84 6.22 3.42
C GLN A 91 7.66 6.80 2.02
N THR A 92 8.27 6.16 1.05
CA THR A 92 8.31 6.63 -0.34
C THR A 92 7.60 5.68 -1.29
N ASN A 93 7.18 6.23 -2.43
CA ASN A 93 6.63 5.50 -3.55
C ASN A 93 7.42 5.86 -4.80
N LEU A 94 7.89 4.83 -5.50
CA LEU A 94 8.51 4.98 -6.82
C LEU A 94 7.69 4.17 -7.83
N LYS A 95 7.39 4.77 -8.97
CA LYS A 95 6.67 4.07 -10.04
C LYS A 95 7.18 4.50 -11.41
N VAL A 96 7.35 3.51 -12.29
CA VAL A 96 7.65 3.70 -13.71
C VAL A 96 6.53 3.04 -14.51
N GLY A 97 5.95 3.75 -15.47
CA GLY A 97 4.84 3.24 -16.25
C GLY A 97 4.92 3.63 -17.73
N TYR A 98 4.16 2.89 -18.51
CA TYR A 98 4.03 3.05 -19.95
C TYR A 98 2.57 3.08 -20.39
N TYR A 99 2.20 4.11 -21.16
CA TYR A 99 0.88 4.23 -21.77
C TYR A 99 0.82 3.45 -23.08
N PHE A 100 0.16 2.28 -23.07
CA PHE A 100 -0.03 1.50 -24.29
C PHE A 100 -1.26 1.97 -25.10
N THR A 101 -2.14 2.76 -24.49
CA THR A 101 -3.18 3.57 -25.14
C THR A 101 -3.16 4.99 -24.58
N ASP A 102 -4.00 5.88 -25.09
CA ASP A 102 -4.11 7.24 -24.53
C ASP A 102 -4.67 7.25 -23.09
N LYS A 103 -5.44 6.23 -22.73
CA LYS A 103 -6.10 6.12 -21.42
C LYS A 103 -5.51 5.08 -20.50
N TYR A 104 -4.90 4.03 -21.02
CA TYR A 104 -4.43 2.90 -20.22
C TYR A 104 -2.92 2.82 -20.16
N SER A 105 -2.41 2.62 -18.96
CA SER A 105 -1.00 2.40 -18.70
C SER A 105 -0.79 1.16 -17.84
N ILE A 106 0.34 0.50 -18.04
CA ILE A 106 0.90 -0.49 -17.16
C ILE A 106 2.12 0.09 -16.46
N SER A 107 2.32 -0.25 -15.20
CA SER A 107 3.46 0.24 -14.43
C SER A 107 4.02 -0.81 -13.49
N ILE A 108 5.30 -0.63 -13.13
CA ILE A 108 5.96 -1.32 -12.03
C ILE A 108 6.28 -0.27 -10.98
N GLY A 109 6.07 -0.60 -9.71
CA GLY A 109 6.29 0.30 -8.61
C GLY A 109 6.73 -0.39 -7.34
N VAL A 110 7.23 0.42 -6.41
CA VAL A 110 7.53 0.04 -5.03
C VAL A 110 6.83 1.03 -4.11
N ASP A 111 5.97 0.51 -3.25
CA ASP A 111 5.40 1.26 -2.14
C ASP A 111 6.14 0.85 -0.86
N HIS A 112 6.97 1.77 -0.35
CA HIS A 112 7.68 1.59 0.89
C HIS A 112 6.79 2.02 2.04
N MET A 113 6.11 1.08 2.66
CA MET A 113 5.26 1.26 3.83
C MET A 113 6.01 0.91 5.12
N LYS A 114 5.46 1.29 6.26
CA LYS A 114 5.95 0.90 7.59
C LYS A 114 4.79 0.35 8.41
N TYR A 115 4.93 -0.88 8.86
CA TYR A 115 3.96 -1.56 9.71
C TYR A 115 4.59 -1.78 11.08
N VAL A 116 3.96 -1.27 12.13
CA VAL A 116 4.43 -1.43 13.52
C VAL A 116 3.29 -1.98 14.35
N MET A 117 3.45 -3.21 14.86
CA MET A 117 2.54 -3.75 15.87
C MET A 117 2.57 -2.86 17.11
N THR A 118 1.41 -2.40 17.55
CA THR A 118 1.29 -1.45 18.66
C THR A 118 1.77 -2.09 19.96
N GLN A 119 2.69 -1.44 20.63
CA GLN A 119 3.17 -1.86 21.95
C GLN A 119 2.18 -1.46 23.05
N ASN A 120 2.27 -2.13 24.19
CA ASN A 120 1.42 -1.90 25.36
C ASN A 120 -0.10 -2.09 25.08
N GLN A 121 -0.47 -2.76 24.00
CA GLN A 121 -1.84 -3.20 23.77
C GLN A 121 -2.12 -4.47 24.56
N GLU A 122 -3.37 -4.62 24.95
CA GLU A 122 -3.92 -5.83 25.57
C GLU A 122 -4.39 -6.78 24.46
N VAL A 123 -3.90 -8.02 24.48
CA VAL A 123 -4.18 -9.03 23.46
C VAL A 123 -4.47 -10.39 24.05
N VAL A 124 -5.17 -11.22 23.31
CA VAL A 124 -5.27 -12.66 23.54
C VAL A 124 -4.11 -13.34 22.84
N VAL A 125 -3.39 -14.21 23.56
CA VAL A 125 -2.34 -15.05 22.99
C VAL A 125 -2.74 -16.51 23.18
N ASN A 126 -2.90 -17.22 22.06
CA ASN A 126 -3.27 -18.63 22.06
C ASN A 126 -2.14 -19.49 21.47
N GLY A 127 -1.84 -20.58 22.16
CA GLY A 127 -0.80 -21.52 21.71
C GLY A 127 0.26 -21.78 22.77
N GLU A 128 1.38 -22.34 22.34
CA GLU A 128 2.45 -22.76 23.20
C GLU A 128 3.67 -21.86 23.05
N TYR A 129 4.18 -21.37 24.17
CA TYR A 129 5.46 -20.67 24.24
C TYR A 129 6.10 -20.92 25.59
N HIS A 130 7.36 -21.30 25.57
CA HIS A 130 8.14 -21.54 26.77
C HIS A 130 9.02 -20.33 27.03
N TYR A 131 8.68 -19.59 28.07
CA TYR A 131 9.47 -18.44 28.46
C TYR A 131 9.85 -18.49 29.95
N PRO A 132 11.13 -18.61 30.27
CA PRO A 132 11.60 -18.51 31.65
C PRO A 132 11.70 -17.03 32.06
N GLY A 133 10.62 -16.45 32.60
CA GLY A 133 10.64 -15.08 33.09
C GLY A 133 9.31 -14.33 32.95
N ALA A 134 9.28 -13.12 33.47
CA ALA A 134 8.09 -12.26 33.53
C ALA A 134 7.85 -11.54 32.19
N TYR A 135 7.65 -12.28 31.11
CA TYR A 135 7.29 -11.66 29.85
C TYR A 135 5.81 -11.87 29.56
N GLY A 136 5.16 -10.76 29.26
CA GLY A 136 3.74 -10.71 29.12
C GLY A 136 3.07 -10.79 30.49
N GLU A 137 2.84 -9.66 31.11
CA GLU A 137 2.07 -9.64 32.34
C GLU A 137 0.65 -10.18 32.06
N LEU A 138 0.33 -11.31 32.68
CA LEU A 138 -1.01 -11.89 32.57
C LEU A 138 -1.97 -10.99 33.33
N LEU A 139 -2.90 -10.37 32.62
CA LEU A 139 -3.92 -9.52 33.21
C LEU A 139 -5.01 -10.35 33.91
N PRO A 140 -5.79 -9.76 34.82
CA PRO A 140 -6.85 -10.48 35.55
C PRO A 140 -7.91 -11.17 34.69
N ASN A 141 -8.09 -10.70 33.45
CA ASN A 141 -9.00 -11.29 32.44
C ASN A 141 -8.36 -12.40 31.60
N GLY A 142 -7.11 -12.75 31.85
CA GLY A 142 -6.38 -13.78 31.09
C GLY A 142 -5.71 -13.28 29.81
N ASN A 143 -5.82 -11.99 29.48
CA ASN A 143 -5.11 -11.37 28.38
C ASN A 143 -3.67 -11.06 28.74
N ILE A 144 -2.85 -10.77 27.75
CA ILE A 144 -1.45 -10.37 27.91
C ILE A 144 -1.30 -8.92 27.46
N GLN A 145 -0.59 -8.13 28.27
CA GLN A 145 -0.10 -6.83 27.82
C GLN A 145 1.20 -7.03 27.04
N LEU A 146 1.20 -6.66 25.75
CA LEU A 146 2.40 -6.74 24.91
C LEU A 146 3.46 -5.76 25.40
N THR A 147 4.66 -6.27 25.64
CA THR A 147 5.84 -5.46 25.94
C THR A 147 6.92 -5.72 24.89
N GLU A 148 7.82 -4.77 24.66
CA GLU A 148 8.95 -4.94 23.74
C GLU A 148 9.83 -6.15 24.07
N GLU A 149 9.96 -6.49 25.34
CA GLU A 149 10.73 -7.62 25.81
C GLU A 149 10.09 -8.96 25.43
N PHE A 150 8.77 -9.04 25.52
CA PHE A 150 8.03 -10.25 25.13
C PHE A 150 7.94 -10.38 23.62
N LEU A 151 7.40 -9.37 22.95
CA LEU A 151 7.13 -9.43 21.53
C LEU A 151 7.08 -8.03 20.91
N MET A 152 8.08 -7.71 20.12
CA MET A 152 8.05 -6.58 19.19
C MET A 152 8.02 -7.13 17.76
N PHE A 153 7.18 -6.56 16.93
CA PHE A 153 7.07 -6.96 15.53
C PHE A 153 6.79 -5.76 14.64
N GLU A 154 7.72 -5.49 13.74
CA GLU A 154 7.61 -4.35 12.82
C GLU A 154 8.32 -4.61 11.49
N HIS A 155 7.87 -3.90 10.46
CA HIS A 155 8.52 -3.80 9.15
C HIS A 155 8.87 -2.32 8.89
N THR A 156 9.71 -1.72 9.75
CA THR A 156 10.01 -0.27 9.67
C THR A 156 11.13 0.07 8.70
N ASP A 157 12.02 -0.88 8.44
CA ASP A 157 13.03 -0.75 7.39
C ASP A 157 12.47 -1.10 6.01
N GLY A 158 11.17 -1.40 5.94
CA GLY A 158 10.37 -1.53 4.74
C GLY A 158 9.41 -2.70 4.75
N LEU A 159 8.12 -2.41 4.77
CA LEU A 159 7.10 -3.27 4.20
C LEU A 159 7.02 -2.92 2.72
N ASN A 160 7.97 -3.42 1.92
CA ASN A 160 8.06 -3.07 0.51
C ASN A 160 7.05 -3.89 -0.30
N TYR A 161 6.05 -3.23 -0.84
CA TYR A 161 5.13 -3.82 -1.80
C TYR A 161 5.63 -3.51 -3.21
N VAL A 162 6.27 -4.50 -3.85
CA VAL A 162 6.76 -4.43 -5.23
C VAL A 162 5.66 -4.96 -6.15
N HIS A 163 5.07 -4.09 -6.96
CA HIS A 163 3.83 -4.41 -7.65
C HIS A 163 3.81 -3.96 -9.11
N THR A 164 2.95 -4.60 -9.87
CA THR A 164 2.51 -4.14 -11.21
C THR A 164 1.10 -3.60 -11.10
N GLU A 165 0.81 -2.48 -11.77
CA GLU A 165 -0.52 -1.88 -11.80
C GLU A 165 -0.99 -1.64 -13.25
N LEU A 166 -2.27 -1.90 -13.49
CA LEU A 166 -3.01 -1.43 -14.65
C LEU A 166 -3.82 -0.20 -14.24
N THR A 167 -3.60 0.93 -14.89
CA THR A 167 -4.25 2.20 -14.55
C THR A 167 -4.98 2.76 -15.77
N ARG A 168 -6.21 3.22 -15.55
CA ARG A 168 -6.96 4.03 -16.50
C ARG A 168 -6.93 5.48 -16.05
N THR A 169 -6.65 6.38 -16.99
CA THR A 169 -6.59 7.83 -16.81
C THR A 169 -7.67 8.47 -17.70
N GLU A 170 -8.48 9.35 -17.13
CA GLU A 170 -9.49 10.15 -17.85
C GLU A 170 -9.19 11.62 -17.68
N ASP A 171 -9.12 12.32 -18.83
CA ASP A 171 -9.01 13.77 -18.85
C ASP A 171 -10.36 14.41 -18.52
N LEU A 172 -10.41 15.13 -17.41
CA LEU A 172 -11.61 15.85 -16.94
C LEU A 172 -11.51 17.37 -17.14
N SER A 173 -10.48 17.85 -17.83
CA SER A 173 -10.18 19.28 -17.98
C SER A 173 -11.38 20.08 -18.54
N ASN A 174 -12.04 19.55 -19.56
CA ASN A 174 -13.20 20.22 -20.17
C ASN A 174 -14.40 20.37 -19.22
N TYR A 175 -14.57 19.40 -18.28
CA TYR A 175 -15.70 19.44 -17.32
C TYR A 175 -15.53 20.55 -16.27
N ILE A 176 -14.29 20.98 -16.03
CA ILE A 176 -13.94 22.04 -15.07
C ILE A 176 -13.51 23.35 -15.74
N GLY A 177 -13.75 23.48 -17.06
CA GLY A 177 -13.51 24.71 -17.81
C GLY A 177 -12.03 24.98 -18.17
N ILE A 178 -11.16 23.99 -18.10
CA ILE A 178 -9.78 24.10 -18.59
C ILE A 178 -9.78 23.85 -20.10
N ASN A 179 -9.59 24.90 -20.89
CA ASN A 179 -9.61 24.83 -22.35
C ASN A 179 -8.21 24.62 -22.96
N ASP A 180 -7.15 25.11 -22.28
CA ASP A 180 -5.77 24.98 -22.76
C ASP A 180 -5.06 23.84 -22.01
N THR A 181 -5.31 22.61 -22.46
CA THR A 181 -4.72 21.39 -21.86
C THR A 181 -3.22 21.24 -22.18
N ASP A 182 -2.67 22.09 -23.03
CA ASP A 182 -1.24 22.16 -23.28
C ASP A 182 -0.49 22.82 -22.10
N LYS A 183 -1.17 23.69 -21.36
CA LYS A 183 -0.62 24.32 -20.14
C LYS A 183 -0.93 23.57 -18.88
N ILE A 184 -2.22 23.25 -18.69
CA ILE A 184 -2.72 22.56 -17.50
C ILE A 184 -3.74 21.53 -17.92
N GLN A 185 -3.65 20.32 -17.38
CA GLN A 185 -4.58 19.25 -17.59
C GLN A 185 -4.97 18.63 -16.24
N PHE A 186 -6.25 18.36 -16.03
CA PHE A 186 -6.76 17.69 -14.84
C PHE A 186 -7.27 16.31 -15.21
N ASN A 187 -6.74 15.26 -14.54
CA ASN A 187 -7.08 13.88 -14.83
C ASN A 187 -7.57 13.16 -13.57
N ALA A 188 -8.52 12.26 -13.76
CA ALA A 188 -8.88 11.24 -12.79
C ALA A 188 -8.21 9.92 -13.14
N LEU A 189 -7.92 9.11 -12.12
CA LEU A 189 -7.22 7.84 -12.22
C LEU A 189 -7.99 6.75 -11.48
N VAL A 190 -8.03 5.57 -12.06
CA VAL A 190 -8.46 4.35 -11.40
C VAL A 190 -7.55 3.20 -11.81
N GLY A 191 -7.19 2.34 -10.87
CA GLY A 191 -6.26 1.25 -11.18
C GLY A 191 -6.40 0.08 -10.23
N ILE A 192 -5.84 -1.05 -10.66
CA ILE A 192 -5.70 -2.28 -9.89
C ILE A 192 -4.26 -2.77 -9.99
N GLY A 193 -3.80 -3.45 -8.96
CA GLY A 193 -2.44 -3.95 -8.91
C GLY A 193 -2.31 -5.25 -8.13
N ALA A 194 -1.21 -5.95 -8.39
CA ALA A 194 -0.78 -7.11 -7.63
C ALA A 194 0.74 -7.18 -7.59
N GLY A 195 1.29 -7.79 -6.54
CA GLY A 195 2.73 -7.85 -6.37
C GLY A 195 3.16 -8.72 -5.22
N ILE A 196 4.46 -8.67 -4.95
CA ILE A 196 5.12 -9.40 -3.87
C ILE A 196 5.49 -8.47 -2.73
N LEU A 197 5.58 -9.04 -1.54
CA LEU A 197 6.09 -8.35 -0.35
C LEU A 197 7.56 -8.71 -0.16
N TYR A 198 8.39 -7.69 -0.02
CA TYR A 198 9.83 -7.79 0.21
C TYR A 198 10.23 -7.00 1.46
N PRO A 199 9.72 -7.41 2.64
CA PRO A 199 9.98 -6.70 3.88
C PRO A 199 11.40 -6.96 4.41
N LYS A 200 11.84 -6.01 5.24
CA LYS A 200 12.86 -6.22 6.27
C LYS A 200 12.16 -6.23 7.61
N THR A 201 12.07 -7.41 8.21
CA THR A 201 11.34 -7.61 9.46
C THR A 201 12.26 -7.37 10.64
N ASN A 202 11.81 -6.53 11.56
CA ASN A 202 12.43 -6.34 12.85
C ASN A 202 11.50 -6.92 13.91
N ALA A 203 11.92 -8.03 14.53
CA ALA A 203 11.14 -8.69 15.56
C ALA A 203 12.00 -9.04 16.76
N THR A 204 11.50 -8.75 17.95
CA THR A 204 12.02 -9.30 19.18
C THR A 204 11.01 -10.33 19.69
N VAL A 205 11.41 -11.57 19.72
CA VAL A 205 10.56 -12.67 20.20
C VAL A 205 11.22 -13.27 21.44
N MET A 206 10.66 -12.94 22.62
CA MET A 206 11.18 -13.43 23.92
C MET A 206 12.70 -13.21 24.08
N GLY A 207 13.18 -12.00 23.72
CA GLY A 207 14.58 -11.60 23.87
C GLY A 207 15.58 -12.22 22.89
N ARG A 208 15.13 -12.96 21.86
CA ARG A 208 16.01 -13.61 20.88
C ARG A 208 16.57 -12.62 19.86
N GLU A 209 17.72 -12.95 19.28
CA GLU A 209 18.34 -12.15 18.23
C GLU A 209 17.49 -12.16 16.96
N ARG A 210 17.17 -10.97 16.47
CA ARG A 210 16.30 -10.77 15.32
C ARG A 210 16.95 -11.19 14.02
N PHE A 211 16.14 -11.69 13.09
CA PHE A 211 16.49 -11.72 11.68
C PHE A 211 16.45 -10.28 11.14
N ASP A 212 17.49 -9.86 10.43
CA ASP A 212 17.66 -8.45 10.02
C ASP A 212 18.10 -8.36 8.54
N ASP A 213 17.36 -9.02 7.65
CA ASP A 213 17.62 -9.02 6.20
C ASP A 213 16.31 -8.96 5.40
N PHE A 214 16.41 -8.55 4.14
CA PHE A 214 15.27 -8.53 3.22
C PHE A 214 14.94 -9.91 2.69
N ARG A 215 13.67 -10.30 2.74
CA ARG A 215 13.18 -11.57 2.18
C ARG A 215 11.82 -11.38 1.51
N VAL A 216 11.59 -12.14 0.45
CA VAL A 216 10.22 -12.29 -0.08
C VAL A 216 9.40 -13.05 0.96
N ALA A 217 8.37 -12.39 1.50
CA ALA A 217 7.59 -12.92 2.61
C ALA A 217 6.13 -13.21 2.25
N GLY A 218 5.65 -12.74 1.11
CA GLY A 218 4.25 -12.90 0.74
C GLY A 218 3.88 -12.13 -0.53
N TRP A 219 2.59 -11.85 -0.65
CA TRP A 219 2.01 -11.19 -1.81
C TRP A 219 0.92 -10.20 -1.40
N GLY A 220 0.49 -9.36 -2.32
CA GLY A 220 -0.60 -8.43 -2.09
C GLY A 220 -1.33 -8.06 -3.37
N THR A 221 -2.53 -7.53 -3.19
CA THR A 221 -3.34 -6.94 -4.24
C THR A 221 -3.81 -5.55 -3.84
N SER A 222 -4.07 -4.71 -4.81
CA SER A 222 -4.52 -3.34 -4.54
C SER A 222 -5.48 -2.81 -5.60
N ALA A 223 -6.28 -1.85 -5.19
CA ALA A 223 -7.07 -0.99 -6.06
C ALA A 223 -6.83 0.46 -5.66
N LYS A 224 -6.87 1.38 -6.61
CA LYS A 224 -6.66 2.80 -6.35
C LYS A 224 -7.61 3.68 -7.13
N ILE A 225 -7.88 4.83 -6.55
CA ILE A 225 -8.46 6.00 -7.22
C ILE A 225 -7.52 7.18 -7.01
N GLY A 226 -7.56 8.15 -7.89
CA GLY A 226 -6.72 9.32 -7.75
C GLY A 226 -7.04 10.43 -8.73
N ALA A 227 -6.30 11.50 -8.58
CA ALA A 227 -6.32 12.63 -9.50
C ALA A 227 -4.92 13.16 -9.72
N ASN A 228 -4.66 13.69 -10.89
CA ASN A 228 -3.43 14.44 -11.12
C ASN A 228 -3.68 15.75 -11.86
N ILE A 229 -2.77 16.68 -11.67
CA ILE A 229 -2.67 17.90 -12.44
C ILE A 229 -1.37 17.81 -13.22
N THR A 230 -1.48 17.80 -14.56
CA THR A 230 -0.34 17.80 -15.47
C THR A 230 -0.07 19.21 -15.98
N PHE A 231 1.18 19.64 -15.88
CA PHE A 231 1.64 20.95 -16.31
C PHE A 231 2.51 20.80 -17.57
N LEU A 232 2.29 21.69 -18.54
CA LEU A 232 3.10 21.78 -19.77
C LEU A 232 3.28 20.42 -20.47
N LYS A 233 2.29 19.54 -20.37
CA LYS A 233 2.27 18.18 -20.93
C LYS A 233 3.30 17.18 -20.35
N HIS A 234 4.19 17.63 -19.46
CA HIS A 234 5.34 16.85 -19.04
C HIS A 234 5.48 16.62 -17.55
N LEU A 235 5.07 17.55 -16.71
CA LEU A 235 5.22 17.45 -15.26
C LEU A 235 3.86 17.27 -14.61
N PHE A 236 3.77 16.48 -13.56
CA PHE A 236 2.51 16.31 -12.84
C PHE A 236 2.71 16.19 -11.33
N ILE A 237 1.66 16.60 -10.63
CA ILE A 237 1.44 16.31 -9.22
C ILE A 237 0.24 15.36 -9.16
N GLN A 238 0.34 14.31 -8.38
CA GLN A 238 -0.66 13.26 -8.29
C GLN A 238 -0.99 12.93 -6.85
N TYR A 239 -2.28 12.76 -6.58
CA TYR A 239 -2.80 12.17 -5.35
C TYR A 239 -3.42 10.82 -5.69
N GLU A 240 -3.06 9.78 -4.94
CA GLU A 240 -3.69 8.46 -5.02
C GLU A 240 -4.21 8.06 -3.63
N TRP A 241 -5.37 7.45 -3.62
CA TRP A 241 -5.91 6.72 -2.50
C TRP A 241 -5.99 5.25 -2.89
N LYS A 242 -5.19 4.43 -2.22
CA LYS A 242 -4.99 3.02 -2.54
C LYS A 242 -5.51 2.17 -1.39
N PHE A 243 -6.28 1.16 -1.71
CA PHE A 243 -6.69 0.07 -0.84
C PHE A 243 -6.02 -1.20 -1.27
N GLY A 244 -5.69 -2.06 -0.32
CA GLY A 244 -5.13 -3.35 -0.66
C GLY A 244 -5.29 -4.39 0.44
N TYR A 245 -4.96 -5.60 0.05
CA TYR A 245 -4.85 -6.76 0.90
C TYR A 245 -3.42 -7.29 0.80
N ILE A 246 -2.85 -7.60 1.95
CA ILE A 246 -1.50 -8.16 2.09
C ILE A 246 -1.62 -9.50 2.81
N ASP A 247 -0.89 -10.47 2.31
CA ASP A 247 -0.70 -11.79 2.92
C ASP A 247 0.80 -12.04 3.11
N ILE A 248 1.26 -11.94 4.34
CA ILE A 248 2.61 -12.33 4.78
C ILE A 248 2.56 -13.81 5.10
N VAL A 249 3.01 -14.64 4.18
CA VAL A 249 2.99 -16.09 4.32
C VAL A 249 4.11 -16.59 5.25
N LYS A 250 5.32 -16.03 5.09
CA LYS A 250 6.48 -16.42 5.90
C LYS A 250 7.48 -15.26 5.98
N ALA A 251 7.47 -14.51 7.08
CA ALA A 251 8.48 -13.50 7.40
C ALA A 251 9.44 -14.07 8.45
N PRO A 252 10.74 -14.29 8.15
CA PRO A 252 11.71 -14.74 9.14
C PRO A 252 11.83 -13.73 10.28
N ILE A 253 11.95 -14.20 11.52
CA ILE A 253 11.94 -13.37 12.72
C ILE A 253 13.15 -13.57 13.65
N ILE A 254 13.83 -14.71 13.58
CA ILE A 254 14.98 -15.03 14.41
C ILE A 254 16.16 -15.42 13.52
N LEU A 255 17.35 -14.89 13.85
CA LEU A 255 18.59 -15.20 13.14
C LEU A 255 18.95 -16.69 13.30
N ASP A 256 19.50 -17.28 12.23
CA ASP A 256 19.97 -18.68 12.19
C ASP A 256 18.90 -19.72 12.63
N SER A 257 17.63 -19.43 12.37
CA SER A 257 16.48 -20.25 12.72
C SER A 257 15.47 -20.30 11.56
N ASP A 258 14.64 -21.35 11.53
CA ASP A 258 13.50 -21.44 10.64
C ASP A 258 12.24 -20.73 11.15
N ALA A 259 12.37 -20.02 12.29
CA ALA A 259 11.29 -19.29 12.93
C ALA A 259 10.74 -18.16 12.02
N TYR A 260 9.41 -18.06 11.98
CA TYR A 260 8.74 -17.06 11.15
C TYR A 260 7.47 -16.53 11.77
N ALA A 261 7.04 -15.38 11.29
CA ALA A 261 5.71 -14.85 11.50
C ALA A 261 4.90 -14.91 10.19
N SER A 262 3.58 -15.15 10.32
CA SER A 262 2.64 -15.06 9.21
C SER A 262 1.38 -14.33 9.64
N HIS A 263 0.83 -13.51 8.77
CA HIS A 263 -0.43 -12.81 9.00
C HIS A 263 -0.96 -12.17 7.72
N HIS A 264 -2.22 -11.77 7.74
CA HIS A 264 -2.81 -11.02 6.65
C HIS A 264 -3.62 -9.84 7.18
N PHE A 265 -3.68 -8.79 6.38
CA PHE A 265 -4.40 -7.57 6.74
C PHE A 265 -4.79 -6.76 5.50
N THR A 266 -5.72 -5.84 5.67
CA THR A 266 -6.01 -4.82 4.67
C THR A 266 -5.28 -3.54 5.01
N PHE A 267 -4.89 -2.79 3.98
CA PHE A 267 -4.29 -1.47 4.14
C PHE A 267 -5.02 -0.42 3.32
N ASN A 268 -4.85 0.80 3.74
CA ASN A 268 -5.37 1.99 3.11
C ASN A 268 -4.24 3.02 3.12
N GLN A 269 -3.90 3.55 1.95
CA GLN A 269 -2.72 4.37 1.76
C GLN A 269 -3.08 5.64 0.98
N SER A 270 -2.70 6.79 1.52
CA SER A 270 -2.73 8.09 0.84
C SER A 270 -1.34 8.41 0.31
N ILE A 271 -1.23 8.69 -0.98
CA ILE A 271 0.03 8.95 -1.68
C ILE A 271 -0.03 10.33 -2.32
N ILE A 272 1.02 11.14 -2.12
CA ILE A 272 1.27 12.36 -2.88
C ILE A 272 2.56 12.18 -3.65
N ALA A 273 2.51 12.34 -4.96
CA ALA A 273 3.64 12.10 -5.85
C ALA A 273 3.85 13.24 -6.85
N PHE A 274 5.10 13.40 -7.25
CA PHE A 274 5.54 14.29 -8.32
C PHE A 274 6.16 13.44 -9.43
N GLY A 275 5.86 13.76 -10.66
CA GLY A 275 6.35 12.95 -11.76
C GLY A 275 6.50 13.70 -13.06
N GLY A 276 7.04 12.96 -14.03
CA GLY A 276 7.20 13.42 -15.40
C GLY A 276 6.66 12.43 -16.40
N ILE A 277 6.15 12.93 -17.53
CA ILE A 277 5.67 12.17 -18.68
C ILE A 277 6.55 12.55 -19.87
N PHE A 278 7.07 11.56 -20.59
CA PHE A 278 7.96 11.77 -21.71
C PHE A 278 7.77 10.70 -22.80
N LYS A 279 8.14 11.04 -24.00
CA LYS A 279 8.18 10.11 -25.14
C LYS A 279 9.65 9.81 -25.43
N MET A 280 9.98 8.52 -25.54
CA MET A 280 11.28 8.08 -26.05
C MET A 280 11.26 8.00 -27.57
#